data_b3eb35f90de0a77c22d9b5b9a6c112eb
#
_entry.id   b3eb35f90de0a77c22d9b5b9a6c112eb
#
_cell.length_a   1.000
_cell.length_b   1.000
_cell.length_c   1.000
_cell.angle_alpha   90.00
_cell.angle_beta   90.00
_cell.angle_gamma   90.00
#
_symmetry.space_group_name_H-M   'P 1'
#
loop_
_entity.id
_entity.type
_entity.pdbx_description
1 polymer ?
#
loop_
_entity_poly.entity_id
_entity_poly.type
_entity_poly.pdbx_seq_one_letter_code
_entity_poly.pdbx_strand_id
1 'polypeptide(L)'
;MNDTNTPERQVGRRIDRLESRSKVTGTADYTHNVVLPRMLHAKIVRSVHAHARILSIDTSAAAAVPGVFKVVTAQDVMRVIPDPHYGPAFHDQPILAIDKVRHIGEPVAVVLSDDVHVAETAAALVSVTYEVLPAVFDEVQAANNTDVLVHDALRPAGTFPDLKHLAGRKGTNVALDYRLRHGDVKAAFANAAHVFDHTFRTQQVVHVPLEPMVSIAQPLDRRIIIHTASQSPSFVRLEIARLLGWAENQVQVKTRLLGGGFGAKLYIKLEALAVVLALIARRPVRVALTMEEQFYVVTKHATTFRIRSAVDAAGRITGRHCEVYWNGGAYADIGPRVTQKSGFTAGGPYDIANLDIDSYQVYTNLPPAGAFRGFGIT
;
A
#
# COMPACT_ATOMS: atom_id res chain seq x y z
N MET A 1 6.89 29.60 -54.34
CA MET A 1 6.00 28.56 -53.82
C MET A 1 6.61 28.11 -52.48
N ASN A 2 6.11 28.68 -51.39
CA ASN A 2 6.58 28.25 -50.05
C ASN A 2 5.89 26.95 -49.72
N ASP A 3 6.67 25.92 -49.52
CA ASP A 3 6.22 24.60 -49.12
C ASP A 3 5.76 24.65 -47.64
N THR A 4 4.46 24.85 -47.46
CA THR A 4 3.82 25.03 -46.14
C THR A 4 3.44 23.69 -45.46
N ASN A 5 4.01 22.56 -45.91
CA ASN A 5 3.60 21.25 -45.47
C ASN A 5 4.68 20.46 -44.69
N THR A 6 5.58 21.18 -44.01
CA THR A 6 6.45 20.52 -43.03
C THR A 6 5.61 20.32 -41.75
N PRO A 7 5.34 19.09 -41.32
CA PRO A 7 4.57 18.88 -40.10
C PRO A 7 5.26 19.60 -38.94
N GLU A 8 4.53 20.49 -38.26
CA GLU A 8 5.07 21.25 -37.12
C GLU A 8 5.70 20.30 -36.11
N ARG A 9 7.01 20.38 -35.96
CA ARG A 9 7.77 19.52 -35.03
C ARG A 9 7.36 19.88 -33.60
N GLN A 10 6.66 18.97 -32.90
CA GLN A 10 6.17 19.21 -31.53
C GLN A 10 7.29 18.99 -30.48
N VAL A 11 8.24 18.10 -30.78
CA VAL A 11 9.36 17.83 -29.90
C VAL A 11 10.35 19.00 -29.88
N GLY A 12 10.70 19.49 -28.69
CA GLY A 12 11.59 20.64 -28.51
C GLY A 12 10.89 22.00 -28.46
N ARG A 13 9.57 22.07 -28.62
CA ARG A 13 8.79 23.31 -28.43
C ARG A 13 8.43 23.51 -26.97
N ARG A 14 8.41 24.76 -26.53
CA ARG A 14 7.82 25.15 -25.24
C ARG A 14 6.28 25.13 -25.38
N ILE A 15 5.65 24.18 -24.65
CA ILE A 15 4.20 24.02 -24.63
C ILE A 15 3.74 24.24 -23.19
N ASP A 16 2.73 25.08 -22.99
CA ASP A 16 2.13 25.29 -21.69
C ASP A 16 1.34 24.05 -21.27
N ARG A 17 1.44 23.68 -19.99
CA ARG A 17 0.64 22.60 -19.44
C ARG A 17 -0.83 22.99 -19.40
N LEU A 18 -1.71 22.10 -19.84
CA LEU A 18 -3.15 22.33 -19.93
C LEU A 18 -3.77 22.78 -18.61
N GLU A 19 -3.30 22.19 -17.50
CA GLU A 19 -3.82 22.47 -16.17
C GLU A 19 -3.10 23.60 -15.41
N SER A 20 -2.09 24.25 -16.00
CA SER A 20 -1.27 25.25 -15.29
C SER A 20 -2.12 26.40 -14.76
N ARG A 21 -3.00 26.97 -15.64
CA ARG A 21 -3.84 28.08 -15.26
C ARG A 21 -4.78 27.74 -14.12
N SER A 22 -5.50 26.63 -14.22
CA SER A 22 -6.44 26.21 -13.16
C SER A 22 -5.75 25.97 -11.82
N LYS A 23 -4.52 25.43 -11.83
CA LYS A 23 -3.74 25.22 -10.60
C LYS A 23 -3.33 26.53 -9.93
N VAL A 24 -2.80 27.49 -10.68
CA VAL A 24 -2.33 28.77 -10.11
C VAL A 24 -3.47 29.72 -9.73
N THR A 25 -4.65 29.55 -10.32
CA THR A 25 -5.84 30.35 -9.98
C THR A 25 -6.73 29.72 -8.92
N GLY A 26 -6.38 28.50 -8.41
CA GLY A 26 -7.16 27.79 -7.41
C GLY A 26 -8.47 27.16 -7.93
N THR A 27 -8.67 27.11 -9.26
CA THR A 27 -9.88 26.53 -9.89
C THR A 27 -9.68 25.09 -10.33
N ALA A 28 -8.53 24.49 -10.01
CA ALA A 28 -8.21 23.12 -10.34
C ALA A 28 -9.15 22.15 -9.61
N ASP A 29 -9.63 21.13 -10.35
CA ASP A 29 -10.64 20.20 -9.86
C ASP A 29 -9.99 18.91 -9.35
N TYR A 30 -9.97 18.74 -8.04
CA TYR A 30 -9.43 17.58 -7.32
C TYR A 30 -10.56 16.68 -6.84
N THR A 31 -10.24 15.45 -6.44
CA THR A 31 -11.25 14.51 -5.93
C THR A 31 -11.92 15.02 -4.65
N HIS A 32 -11.22 15.77 -3.83
CA HIS A 32 -11.78 16.43 -2.65
C HIS A 32 -12.91 17.43 -2.95
N ASN A 33 -12.97 17.98 -4.18
CA ASN A 33 -14.01 18.92 -4.60
C ASN A 33 -15.32 18.23 -5.02
N VAL A 34 -15.34 16.90 -5.16
CA VAL A 34 -16.55 16.18 -5.59
C VAL A 34 -17.59 16.19 -4.48
N VAL A 35 -18.75 16.75 -4.75
CA VAL A 35 -19.92 16.71 -3.88
C VAL A 35 -21.06 16.02 -4.61
N LEU A 36 -21.67 15.02 -3.97
CA LEU A 36 -22.78 14.25 -4.54
C LEU A 36 -24.02 14.42 -3.65
N PRO A 37 -25.23 14.42 -4.23
CA PRO A 37 -26.46 14.49 -3.44
C PRO A 37 -26.54 13.35 -2.43
N ARG A 38 -26.93 13.67 -1.20
CA ARG A 38 -27.10 12.70 -0.09
C ARG A 38 -25.82 11.92 0.25
N MET A 39 -24.64 12.47 -0.04
CA MET A 39 -23.36 11.84 0.26
C MET A 39 -23.15 11.77 1.77
N LEU A 40 -22.71 10.59 2.24
CA LEU A 40 -22.26 10.37 3.62
C LEU A 40 -20.75 10.57 3.74
N HIS A 41 -20.33 10.99 4.91
CA HIS A 41 -18.94 11.05 5.35
C HIS A 41 -18.62 9.85 6.22
N ALA A 42 -17.48 9.21 5.96
CA ALA A 42 -17.00 8.07 6.70
C ALA A 42 -15.82 8.47 7.59
N LYS A 43 -15.89 8.21 8.90
CA LYS A 43 -14.77 8.32 9.81
C LYS A 43 -14.33 6.95 10.28
N ILE A 44 -13.05 6.64 10.10
CA ILE A 44 -12.46 5.35 10.44
C ILE A 44 -12.10 5.30 11.93
N VAL A 45 -12.54 4.27 12.62
CA VAL A 45 -12.07 3.89 13.96
C VAL A 45 -10.85 3.00 13.80
N ARG A 46 -9.74 3.38 14.42
CA ARG A 46 -8.44 2.76 14.22
C ARG A 46 -7.92 2.08 15.46
N SER A 47 -7.17 0.98 15.28
CA SER A 47 -6.48 0.31 16.37
C SER A 47 -5.43 1.21 17.01
N VAL A 48 -5.35 1.16 18.33
CA VAL A 48 -4.27 1.76 19.14
C VAL A 48 -3.15 0.75 19.45
N HIS A 49 -3.35 -0.52 19.11
CA HIS A 49 -2.39 -1.61 19.34
C HIS A 49 -1.71 -2.04 18.07
N ALA A 50 -0.44 -2.38 18.19
CA ALA A 50 0.37 -2.89 17.07
C ALA A 50 0.02 -4.35 16.71
N HIS A 51 -0.36 -5.16 17.70
CA HIS A 51 -0.80 -6.54 17.51
C HIS A 51 -1.74 -6.91 18.66
N ALA A 52 -2.98 -7.20 18.34
CA ALA A 52 -3.97 -7.57 19.35
C ALA A 52 -5.13 -8.35 18.72
N ARG A 53 -5.69 -9.28 19.45
CA ARG A 53 -6.94 -9.94 19.10
C ARG A 53 -8.12 -9.02 19.45
N ILE A 54 -9.10 -8.91 18.58
CA ILE A 54 -10.33 -8.16 18.82
C ILE A 54 -11.29 -9.08 19.59
N LEU A 55 -11.59 -8.76 20.85
CA LEU A 55 -12.54 -9.54 21.66
C LEU A 55 -13.97 -9.06 21.43
N SER A 56 -14.19 -7.75 21.39
CA SER A 56 -15.50 -7.16 21.11
C SER A 56 -15.39 -5.75 20.58
N ILE A 57 -16.41 -5.30 19.84
CA ILE A 57 -16.58 -3.93 19.36
C ILE A 57 -17.97 -3.47 19.80
N ASP A 58 -18.02 -2.53 20.75
CA ASP A 58 -19.28 -1.90 21.17
C ASP A 58 -19.50 -0.61 20.39
N THR A 59 -20.55 -0.59 19.59
CA THR A 59 -20.94 0.53 18.73
C THR A 59 -22.17 1.27 19.26
N SER A 60 -22.74 0.87 20.39
CA SER A 60 -24.04 1.33 20.89
C SER A 60 -24.05 2.84 21.17
N ALA A 61 -23.04 3.35 21.87
CA ALA A 61 -22.92 4.78 22.18
C ALA A 61 -22.73 5.62 20.91
N ALA A 62 -21.90 5.15 19.97
CA ALA A 62 -21.69 5.84 18.70
C ALA A 62 -22.95 5.86 17.82
N ALA A 63 -23.68 4.74 17.77
CA ALA A 63 -24.93 4.62 17.00
C ALA A 63 -26.08 5.49 17.57
N ALA A 64 -26.03 5.82 18.86
CA ALA A 64 -27.01 6.66 19.50
C ALA A 64 -26.81 8.17 19.27
N VAL A 65 -25.67 8.59 18.72
CA VAL A 65 -25.39 10.01 18.43
C VAL A 65 -26.34 10.52 17.33
N PRO A 66 -27.10 11.60 17.56
CA PRO A 66 -27.97 12.18 16.54
C PRO A 66 -27.19 12.56 15.28
N GLY A 67 -27.69 12.15 14.12
CA GLY A 67 -27.03 12.38 12.83
C GLY A 67 -26.10 11.25 12.36
N VAL A 68 -25.83 10.26 13.20
CA VAL A 68 -25.15 9.03 12.75
C VAL A 68 -26.11 8.20 11.91
N PHE A 69 -25.68 7.89 10.68
CA PHE A 69 -26.44 7.03 9.78
C PHE A 69 -26.26 5.54 10.13
N LYS A 70 -25.03 5.12 10.34
CA LYS A 70 -24.68 3.73 10.70
C LYS A 70 -23.24 3.64 11.20
N VAL A 71 -22.99 2.73 12.13
CA VAL A 71 -21.64 2.24 12.44
C VAL A 71 -21.46 0.89 11.76
N VAL A 72 -20.36 0.73 11.02
CA VAL A 72 -20.06 -0.45 10.19
C VAL A 72 -18.84 -1.17 10.76
N THR A 73 -18.95 -2.49 10.94
CA THR A 73 -17.89 -3.37 11.42
C THR A 73 -17.52 -4.40 10.33
N ALA A 74 -16.47 -5.20 10.56
CA ALA A 74 -16.08 -6.27 9.65
C ALA A 74 -17.22 -7.26 9.38
N GLN A 75 -18.12 -7.51 10.34
CA GLN A 75 -19.27 -8.39 10.14
C GLN A 75 -20.25 -7.83 9.11
N ASP A 76 -20.49 -6.51 9.10
CA ASP A 76 -21.31 -5.88 8.07
C ASP A 76 -20.67 -5.98 6.70
N VAL A 77 -19.34 -5.80 6.63
CA VAL A 77 -18.55 -5.94 5.39
C VAL A 77 -18.67 -7.35 4.81
N MET A 78 -18.50 -8.38 5.65
CA MET A 78 -18.55 -9.79 5.22
C MET A 78 -19.94 -10.22 4.73
N ARG A 79 -21.04 -9.54 5.14
CA ARG A 79 -22.38 -9.77 4.58
C ARG A 79 -22.49 -9.33 3.12
N VAL A 80 -21.66 -8.38 2.66
CA VAL A 80 -21.63 -7.86 1.30
C VAL A 80 -20.52 -8.51 0.48
N ILE A 81 -19.37 -8.69 1.06
CA ILE A 81 -18.16 -9.30 0.46
C ILE A 81 -17.69 -10.43 1.39
N PRO A 82 -18.04 -11.70 1.09
CA PRO A 82 -17.71 -12.83 1.99
C PRO A 82 -16.22 -13.01 2.27
N ASP A 83 -15.35 -12.78 1.29
CA ASP A 83 -13.89 -12.68 1.48
C ASP A 83 -13.44 -11.24 1.23
N PRO A 84 -13.36 -10.39 2.27
CA PRO A 84 -13.09 -8.96 2.11
C PRO A 84 -11.60 -8.63 2.05
N HIS A 85 -10.79 -9.55 1.56
CA HIS A 85 -9.35 -9.31 1.45
C HIS A 85 -8.95 -8.84 0.05
N TYR A 86 -8.05 -7.88 0.02
CA TYR A 86 -7.55 -7.26 -1.20
C TYR A 86 -6.02 -7.04 -1.13
N GLY A 87 -5.44 -6.64 -2.24
CA GLY A 87 -4.04 -6.27 -2.36
C GLY A 87 -3.48 -6.56 -3.74
N PRO A 88 -2.47 -5.80 -4.19
CA PRO A 88 -1.92 -5.98 -5.53
C PRO A 88 -1.04 -7.23 -5.66
N ALA A 89 -0.18 -7.50 -4.70
CA ALA A 89 0.70 -8.68 -4.75
C ALA A 89 0.04 -9.90 -4.11
N PHE A 90 -0.51 -9.74 -2.91
CA PHE A 90 -1.26 -10.77 -2.20
C PHE A 90 -2.60 -10.18 -1.76
N HIS A 91 -3.65 -11.02 -1.71
CA HIS A 91 -4.93 -10.65 -1.12
C HIS A 91 -4.86 -10.93 0.39
N ASP A 92 -4.02 -10.19 1.10
CA ASP A 92 -3.74 -10.42 2.53
C ASP A 92 -4.33 -9.35 3.45
N GLN A 93 -4.66 -8.17 2.93
CA GLN A 93 -5.20 -7.05 3.71
C GLN A 93 -6.74 -7.10 3.73
N PRO A 94 -7.38 -7.20 4.92
CA PRO A 94 -8.84 -7.08 5.04
C PRO A 94 -9.28 -5.62 4.89
N ILE A 95 -10.51 -5.39 4.43
CA ILE A 95 -11.11 -4.04 4.33
C ILE A 95 -11.26 -3.41 5.73
N LEU A 96 -11.69 -4.18 6.72
CA LEU A 96 -11.66 -3.89 8.16
C LEU A 96 -11.08 -5.10 8.88
N ALA A 97 -10.34 -4.88 9.96
CA ALA A 97 -9.80 -5.94 10.79
C ALA A 97 -10.91 -6.89 11.27
N ILE A 98 -10.70 -8.21 11.09
CA ILE A 98 -11.74 -9.23 11.34
C ILE A 98 -11.58 -9.81 12.75
N ASP A 99 -10.45 -10.46 13.01
CA ASP A 99 -10.17 -11.22 14.24
C ASP A 99 -9.07 -10.58 15.09
N LYS A 100 -8.09 -9.97 14.42
CA LYS A 100 -6.97 -9.30 15.06
C LYS A 100 -6.48 -8.10 14.26
N VAL A 101 -5.90 -7.16 14.97
CA VAL A 101 -5.18 -6.03 14.39
C VAL A 101 -3.70 -6.36 14.34
N ARG A 102 -3.01 -5.89 13.29
CA ARG A 102 -1.62 -6.22 12.98
C ARG A 102 -0.68 -5.02 12.95
N HIS A 103 -1.26 -3.80 13.02
CA HIS A 103 -0.48 -2.56 13.16
C HIS A 103 -1.30 -1.46 13.85
N ILE A 104 -0.62 -0.46 14.42
CA ILE A 104 -1.26 0.74 14.92
C ILE A 104 -1.90 1.48 13.75
N GLY A 105 -3.15 1.94 13.93
CA GLY A 105 -3.89 2.65 12.91
C GLY A 105 -4.66 1.77 11.94
N GLU A 106 -4.67 0.44 12.12
CA GLU A 106 -5.47 -0.48 11.30
C GLU A 106 -6.96 -0.20 11.45
N PRO A 107 -7.74 -0.13 10.35
CA PRO A 107 -9.18 0.11 10.40
C PRO A 107 -9.94 -1.02 11.09
N VAL A 108 -10.74 -0.70 12.12
CA VAL A 108 -11.54 -1.68 12.90
C VAL A 108 -13.03 -1.50 12.68
N ALA A 109 -13.49 -0.25 12.62
CA ALA A 109 -14.88 0.09 12.35
C ALA A 109 -14.96 1.43 11.61
N VAL A 110 -16.14 1.78 11.11
CA VAL A 110 -16.38 3.07 10.42
C VAL A 110 -17.71 3.64 10.85
N VAL A 111 -17.73 4.92 11.17
CA VAL A 111 -18.96 5.69 11.40
C VAL A 111 -19.34 6.44 10.14
N LEU A 112 -20.60 6.32 9.74
CA LEU A 112 -21.20 7.04 8.61
C LEU A 112 -22.17 8.10 9.12
N SER A 113 -22.04 9.34 8.60
CA SER A 113 -22.94 10.46 8.93
C SER A 113 -23.07 11.40 7.72
N ASP A 114 -24.14 12.19 7.69
CA ASP A 114 -24.29 13.29 6.73
C ASP A 114 -23.31 14.45 7.04
N ASP A 115 -22.82 14.55 8.28
CA ASP A 115 -21.88 15.55 8.75
C ASP A 115 -20.56 14.90 9.21
N VAL A 116 -19.43 15.45 8.75
CA VAL A 116 -18.09 14.91 9.08
C VAL A 116 -17.76 15.05 10.56
N HIS A 117 -18.18 16.12 11.22
CA HIS A 117 -17.89 16.35 12.64
C HIS A 117 -18.72 15.46 13.55
N VAL A 118 -19.97 15.16 13.15
CA VAL A 118 -20.79 14.15 13.80
C VAL A 118 -20.14 12.77 13.68
N ALA A 119 -19.63 12.43 12.49
CA ALA A 119 -18.92 11.17 12.28
C ALA A 119 -17.65 11.06 13.15
N GLU A 120 -16.88 12.16 13.29
CA GLU A 120 -15.68 12.22 14.14
C GLU A 120 -16.03 12.06 15.63
N THR A 121 -17.01 12.81 16.11
CA THR A 121 -17.46 12.72 17.50
C THR A 121 -17.95 11.33 17.84
N ALA A 122 -18.77 10.74 16.98
CA ALA A 122 -19.30 9.40 17.19
C ALA A 122 -18.21 8.32 17.08
N ALA A 123 -17.22 8.47 16.21
CA ALA A 123 -16.12 7.52 16.08
C ALA A 123 -15.31 7.39 17.40
N ALA A 124 -15.17 8.48 18.15
CA ALA A 124 -14.52 8.48 19.47
C ALA A 124 -15.31 7.72 20.56
N LEU A 125 -16.58 7.42 20.32
CA LEU A 125 -17.45 6.67 21.24
C LEU A 125 -17.50 5.17 20.94
N VAL A 126 -16.88 4.71 19.87
CA VAL A 126 -16.77 3.26 19.59
C VAL A 126 -15.74 2.67 20.54
N SER A 127 -16.17 1.69 21.34
CA SER A 127 -15.29 1.00 22.29
C SER A 127 -14.88 -0.36 21.74
N VAL A 128 -13.57 -0.64 21.76
CA VAL A 128 -13.02 -1.92 21.30
C VAL A 128 -12.24 -2.56 22.44
N THR A 129 -12.57 -3.81 22.76
CA THR A 129 -11.84 -4.60 23.76
C THR A 129 -10.84 -5.48 23.06
N TYR A 130 -9.59 -5.41 23.49
CA TYR A 130 -8.48 -6.13 22.90
C TYR A 130 -7.78 -7.07 23.88
N GLU A 131 -7.26 -8.16 23.36
CA GLU A 131 -6.22 -8.98 23.98
C GLU A 131 -4.91 -8.67 23.28
N VAL A 132 -3.99 -7.98 23.97
CA VAL A 132 -2.71 -7.56 23.39
C VAL A 132 -1.81 -8.77 23.16
N LEU A 133 -1.22 -8.86 21.99
CA LEU A 133 -0.33 -9.94 21.56
C LEU A 133 1.12 -9.42 21.44
N PRO A 134 2.13 -10.30 21.52
CA PRO A 134 3.51 -9.95 21.18
C PRO A 134 3.60 -9.38 19.76
N ALA A 135 4.46 -8.37 19.57
CA ALA A 135 4.66 -7.69 18.29
C ALA A 135 6.13 -7.69 17.88
N VAL A 136 6.40 -7.69 16.57
CA VAL A 136 7.75 -7.63 15.99
C VAL A 136 7.83 -6.45 15.01
N PHE A 137 8.92 -5.64 15.12
CA PHE A 137 9.06 -4.40 14.36
C PHE A 137 10.34 -4.38 13.49
N ASP A 138 11.41 -5.06 13.91
CA ASP A 138 12.67 -5.13 13.16
C ASP A 138 12.59 -6.24 12.11
N GLU A 139 12.88 -5.91 10.86
CA GLU A 139 12.75 -6.82 9.72
C GLU A 139 13.75 -7.99 9.78
N VAL A 140 14.94 -7.78 10.35
CA VAL A 140 15.93 -8.86 10.47
C VAL A 140 15.53 -9.82 11.58
N GLN A 141 15.05 -9.27 12.71
CA GLN A 141 14.51 -10.08 13.79
C GLN A 141 13.29 -10.88 13.32
N ALA A 142 12.34 -10.24 12.64
CA ALA A 142 11.12 -10.89 12.18
C ALA A 142 11.39 -12.00 11.15
N ALA A 143 12.41 -11.83 10.27
CA ALA A 143 12.77 -12.83 9.28
C ALA A 143 13.36 -14.10 9.90
N ASN A 144 14.01 -13.98 11.07
CA ASN A 144 14.75 -15.06 11.73
C ASN A 144 14.04 -15.62 12.97
N ASN A 145 13.00 -14.96 13.46
CA ASN A 145 12.22 -15.39 14.63
C ASN A 145 10.81 -15.82 14.18
N THR A 146 10.40 -17.01 14.55
CA THR A 146 9.09 -17.59 14.24
C THR A 146 8.14 -17.62 15.45
N ASP A 147 8.57 -17.12 16.62
CA ASP A 147 7.74 -17.11 17.84
C ASP A 147 6.58 -16.11 17.72
N VAL A 148 6.77 -15.05 16.93
CA VAL A 148 5.75 -14.04 16.65
C VAL A 148 5.49 -13.99 15.15
N LEU A 149 4.38 -14.58 14.72
CA LEU A 149 3.93 -14.52 13.34
C LEU A 149 2.88 -13.42 13.17
N VAL A 150 3.11 -12.50 12.21
CA VAL A 150 2.14 -11.46 11.83
C VAL A 150 0.92 -12.09 11.15
N HIS A 151 1.17 -13.10 10.30
CA HIS A 151 0.14 -13.91 9.65
C HIS A 151 0.33 -15.40 10.00
N ASP A 152 -0.74 -16.05 10.45
CA ASP A 152 -0.72 -17.48 10.78
C ASP A 152 -0.54 -18.35 9.52
N ALA A 153 -1.00 -17.83 8.36
CA ALA A 153 -0.80 -18.44 7.05
C ALA A 153 -0.65 -17.34 5.98
N LEU A 154 0.29 -17.54 5.06
CA LEU A 154 0.45 -16.66 3.91
C LEU A 154 -0.72 -16.88 2.94
N ARG A 155 -1.33 -15.79 2.49
CA ARG A 155 -2.37 -15.84 1.46
C ARG A 155 -1.75 -16.02 0.07
N PRO A 156 -2.47 -16.64 -0.88
CA PRO A 156 -1.97 -16.81 -2.25
C PRO A 156 -1.78 -15.46 -2.94
N ALA A 157 -1.04 -15.50 -4.05
CA ALA A 157 -0.79 -14.34 -4.88
C ALA A 157 -2.08 -13.60 -5.26
N GLY A 158 -1.97 -12.29 -5.38
CA GLY A 158 -3.06 -11.38 -5.70
C GLY A 158 -3.31 -11.24 -7.19
N THR A 159 -3.64 -10.01 -7.61
CA THR A 159 -4.16 -9.70 -8.94
C THR A 159 -3.11 -9.79 -10.06
N PHE A 160 -1.82 -9.61 -9.74
CA PHE A 160 -0.76 -9.64 -10.76
C PHE A 160 -0.32 -11.07 -11.11
N PRO A 161 -0.58 -11.55 -12.35
CA PRO A 161 -0.21 -12.90 -12.77
C PRO A 161 1.30 -13.16 -12.75
N ASP A 162 2.10 -12.13 -13.02
CA ASP A 162 3.57 -12.19 -13.03
C ASP A 162 4.18 -12.37 -11.64
N LEU A 163 3.40 -12.16 -10.57
CA LEU A 163 3.82 -12.40 -9.20
C LEU A 163 3.44 -13.79 -8.65
N LYS A 164 2.68 -14.58 -9.40
CA LYS A 164 2.19 -15.90 -8.95
C LYS A 164 3.31 -16.90 -8.66
N HIS A 165 4.48 -16.75 -9.29
CA HIS A 165 5.65 -17.60 -9.05
C HIS A 165 6.45 -17.18 -7.82
N LEU A 166 6.17 -16.01 -7.24
CA LEU A 166 6.84 -15.53 -6.04
C LEU A 166 6.23 -16.20 -4.81
N ALA A 167 7.07 -16.78 -3.99
CA ALA A 167 6.66 -17.47 -2.79
C ALA A 167 7.42 -16.95 -1.57
N GLY A 168 6.69 -16.82 -0.46
CA GLY A 168 7.28 -16.63 0.84
C GLY A 168 7.70 -17.94 1.48
N ARG A 169 8.24 -17.86 2.68
CA ARG A 169 8.60 -19.03 3.50
C ARG A 169 7.46 -19.34 4.46
N LYS A 170 6.80 -20.50 4.29
CA LYS A 170 5.71 -20.95 5.17
C LYS A 170 6.18 -21.02 6.63
N GLY A 171 5.31 -20.60 7.56
CA GLY A 171 5.61 -20.63 9.00
C GLY A 171 6.67 -19.59 9.42
N THR A 172 6.88 -18.56 8.63
CA THR A 172 7.78 -17.44 8.93
C THR A 172 7.14 -16.12 8.56
N ASN A 173 7.76 -15.00 8.94
CA ASN A 173 7.35 -13.66 8.49
C ASN A 173 7.93 -13.28 7.12
N VAL A 174 8.62 -14.17 6.41
CA VAL A 174 9.17 -13.88 5.07
C VAL A 174 8.08 -14.02 4.02
N ALA A 175 7.53 -12.88 3.57
CA ALA A 175 6.50 -12.83 2.54
C ALA A 175 7.03 -13.14 1.14
N LEU A 176 8.30 -12.82 0.86
CA LEU A 176 9.00 -13.10 -0.39
C LEU A 176 10.47 -13.38 -0.13
N ASP A 177 10.99 -14.42 -0.81
CA ASP A 177 12.40 -14.80 -0.86
C ASP A 177 12.86 -14.75 -2.33
N TYR A 178 13.56 -13.69 -2.70
CA TYR A 178 14.11 -13.52 -4.05
C TYR A 178 15.62 -13.72 -4.04
N ARG A 179 16.15 -14.48 -4.99
CA ARG A 179 17.57 -14.79 -5.10
C ARG A 179 18.09 -14.55 -6.50
N LEU A 180 19.25 -13.88 -6.59
CA LEU A 180 20.02 -13.73 -7.82
C LEU A 180 21.41 -14.32 -7.61
N ARG A 181 21.84 -15.15 -8.54
CA ARG A 181 23.15 -15.82 -8.53
C ARG A 181 23.81 -15.63 -9.88
N HIS A 182 25.03 -15.13 -9.90
CA HIS A 182 25.81 -14.95 -11.11
C HIS A 182 27.30 -15.14 -10.81
N GLY A 183 28.01 -15.93 -11.64
CA GLY A 183 29.42 -16.24 -11.44
C GLY A 183 29.73 -17.09 -10.20
N ASP A 184 30.97 -17.00 -9.72
CA ASP A 184 31.46 -17.70 -8.54
C ASP A 184 31.91 -16.71 -7.46
N VAL A 185 30.98 -16.32 -6.60
CA VAL A 185 31.24 -15.39 -5.51
C VAL A 185 32.22 -15.95 -4.49
N LYS A 186 32.22 -17.27 -4.24
CA LYS A 186 33.14 -17.92 -3.29
C LYS A 186 34.58 -17.79 -3.78
N ALA A 187 34.84 -18.10 -5.05
CA ALA A 187 36.15 -17.91 -5.66
C ALA A 187 36.58 -16.44 -5.65
N ALA A 188 35.66 -15.51 -5.94
CA ALA A 188 35.97 -14.09 -5.90
C ALA A 188 36.43 -13.61 -4.50
N PHE A 189 35.77 -14.07 -3.43
CA PHE A 189 36.17 -13.76 -2.06
C PHE A 189 37.47 -14.42 -1.65
N ALA A 190 37.72 -15.67 -2.09
CA ALA A 190 38.96 -16.39 -1.80
C ALA A 190 40.20 -15.73 -2.42
N ASN A 191 40.05 -15.09 -3.59
CA ASN A 191 41.12 -14.42 -4.34
C ASN A 191 41.16 -12.90 -4.15
N ALA A 192 40.33 -12.35 -3.25
CA ALA A 192 40.28 -10.90 -3.01
C ALA A 192 41.54 -10.39 -2.31
N ALA A 193 42.05 -9.24 -2.79
CA ALA A 193 43.10 -8.49 -2.06
C ALA A 193 42.50 -7.80 -0.81
N HIS A 194 41.26 -7.35 -0.90
CA HIS A 194 40.53 -6.71 0.19
C HIS A 194 39.07 -7.19 0.21
N VAL A 195 38.52 -7.35 1.43
CA VAL A 195 37.11 -7.65 1.66
C VAL A 195 36.53 -6.56 2.55
N PHE A 196 35.44 -5.96 2.07
CA PHE A 196 34.66 -4.99 2.84
C PHE A 196 33.33 -5.64 3.26
N ASP A 197 32.95 -5.42 4.52
CA ASP A 197 31.72 -5.96 5.11
C ASP A 197 30.99 -4.83 5.85
N HIS A 198 29.82 -4.42 5.33
CA HIS A 198 29.08 -3.28 5.84
C HIS A 198 27.61 -3.57 5.99
N THR A 199 26.99 -2.98 7.02
CA THR A 199 25.54 -2.95 7.20
C THR A 199 25.03 -1.53 7.11
N PHE A 200 24.04 -1.30 6.25
CA PHE A 200 23.36 -0.02 6.10
C PHE A 200 21.88 -0.18 6.46
N ARG A 201 21.27 0.87 7.03
CA ARG A 201 19.86 0.91 7.36
C ARG A 201 19.23 2.19 6.83
N THR A 202 17.99 2.07 6.31
CA THR A 202 17.16 3.21 5.94
C THR A 202 15.90 3.22 6.78
N GLN A 203 15.35 4.43 7.04
CA GLN A 203 14.13 4.58 7.81
C GLN A 203 12.88 4.30 6.97
N GLN A 204 11.78 4.00 7.66
CA GLN A 204 10.43 4.08 7.11
C GLN A 204 10.09 5.56 6.83
N VAL A 205 9.49 5.84 5.67
CA VAL A 205 9.14 7.21 5.25
C VAL A 205 7.72 7.25 4.71
N VAL A 206 6.98 8.30 5.03
CA VAL A 206 5.64 8.56 4.49
C VAL A 206 5.74 9.54 3.32
N HIS A 207 4.93 9.32 2.29
CA HIS A 207 4.95 10.09 1.04
C HIS A 207 4.49 11.55 1.19
N VAL A 208 3.59 11.80 2.11
CA VAL A 208 3.00 13.12 2.45
C VAL A 208 2.61 13.94 1.20
N PRO A 209 1.75 13.40 0.30
CA PRO A 209 1.23 14.20 -0.80
C PRO A 209 0.35 15.32 -0.24
N LEU A 210 0.43 16.55 -0.83
CA LEU A 210 -0.36 17.69 -0.36
C LEU A 210 -1.87 17.46 -0.42
N GLU A 211 -2.36 16.72 -1.44
CA GLU A 211 -3.71 16.18 -1.45
C GLU A 211 -3.71 14.86 -0.67
N PRO A 212 -4.35 14.77 0.51
CA PRO A 212 -4.52 13.51 1.21
C PRO A 212 -5.31 12.50 0.37
N MET A 213 -5.27 11.22 0.77
CA MET A 213 -6.04 10.19 0.08
C MET A 213 -7.53 10.42 0.28
N VAL A 214 -8.28 10.29 -0.82
CA VAL A 214 -9.75 10.38 -0.82
C VAL A 214 -10.32 9.43 -1.85
N SER A 215 -11.40 8.78 -1.49
CA SER A 215 -12.23 7.98 -2.40
C SER A 215 -13.70 8.20 -2.10
N ILE A 216 -14.51 8.35 -3.15
CA ILE A 216 -15.96 8.51 -3.06
C ILE A 216 -16.58 7.44 -3.94
N ALA A 217 -17.41 6.59 -3.37
CA ALA A 217 -18.14 5.57 -4.11
C ALA A 217 -19.62 5.95 -4.20
N GLN A 218 -20.17 5.87 -5.41
CA GLN A 218 -21.57 6.13 -5.71
C GLN A 218 -22.22 4.86 -6.26
N PRO A 219 -23.09 4.20 -5.49
CA PRO A 219 -23.80 3.04 -5.98
C PRO A 219 -24.92 3.46 -6.93
N LEU A 220 -25.05 2.72 -8.02
CA LEU A 220 -26.14 2.79 -8.97
C LEU A 220 -26.76 1.39 -9.09
N ASP A 221 -27.88 1.28 -9.85
CA ASP A 221 -28.53 0.00 -10.06
C ASP A 221 -27.60 -0.97 -10.73
N ARG A 222 -26.94 -1.90 -10.39
CA ARG A 222 -25.94 -2.81 -11.00
C ARG A 222 -24.64 -2.19 -11.47
N ARG A 223 -24.31 -1.00 -10.98
CA ARG A 223 -23.03 -0.31 -11.28
C ARG A 223 -22.52 0.43 -10.05
N ILE A 224 -21.23 0.71 -10.04
CA ILE A 224 -20.64 1.60 -9.07
C ILE A 224 -19.71 2.60 -9.76
N ILE A 225 -19.81 3.87 -9.38
CA ILE A 225 -18.87 4.91 -9.81
C ILE A 225 -17.97 5.24 -8.63
N ILE A 226 -16.66 5.23 -8.86
CA ILE A 226 -15.65 5.54 -7.85
C ILE A 226 -14.90 6.77 -8.30
N HIS A 227 -15.02 7.86 -7.55
CA HIS A 227 -14.16 9.04 -7.71
C HIS A 227 -13.00 8.87 -6.73
N THR A 228 -11.78 8.84 -7.24
CA THR A 228 -10.61 8.61 -6.40
C THR A 228 -9.37 9.33 -6.91
N ALA A 229 -8.52 9.75 -5.96
CA ALA A 229 -7.21 10.28 -6.26
C ALA A 229 -6.23 9.10 -6.44
N SER A 230 -6.29 8.41 -7.58
CA SER A 230 -5.49 7.19 -7.85
C SER A 230 -4.51 7.38 -9.01
N GLN A 231 -3.33 6.76 -8.88
CA GLN A 231 -2.33 6.65 -9.94
C GLN A 231 -2.58 5.45 -10.88
N SER A 232 -3.49 4.53 -10.51
CA SER A 232 -3.79 3.30 -11.25
C SER A 232 -5.30 3.00 -11.31
N PRO A 233 -6.10 3.83 -12.00
CA PRO A 233 -7.56 3.65 -12.02
C PRO A 233 -8.00 2.32 -12.65
N SER A 234 -7.27 1.81 -13.63
CA SER A 234 -7.56 0.50 -14.24
C SER A 234 -7.37 -0.66 -13.27
N PHE A 235 -6.33 -0.59 -12.42
CA PHE A 235 -6.13 -1.59 -11.38
C PHE A 235 -7.23 -1.53 -10.31
N VAL A 236 -7.62 -0.32 -9.88
CA VAL A 236 -8.74 -0.14 -8.94
C VAL A 236 -10.02 -0.78 -9.50
N ARG A 237 -10.32 -0.55 -10.78
CA ARG A 237 -11.47 -1.17 -11.45
C ARG A 237 -11.42 -2.69 -11.41
N LEU A 238 -10.28 -3.27 -11.80
CA LEU A 238 -10.08 -4.72 -11.82
C LEU A 238 -10.27 -5.34 -10.44
N GLU A 239 -9.64 -4.75 -9.41
CA GLU A 239 -9.66 -5.28 -8.05
C GLU A 239 -11.04 -5.14 -7.39
N ILE A 240 -11.74 -4.03 -7.61
CA ILE A 240 -13.12 -3.86 -7.13
C ILE A 240 -14.08 -4.84 -7.83
N ALA A 241 -13.95 -5.04 -9.14
CA ALA A 241 -14.73 -6.01 -9.87
C ALA A 241 -14.55 -7.44 -9.30
N ARG A 242 -13.29 -7.82 -9.02
CA ARG A 242 -12.96 -9.10 -8.37
C ARG A 242 -13.59 -9.22 -6.97
N LEU A 243 -13.43 -8.21 -6.12
CA LEU A 243 -13.99 -8.20 -4.76
C LEU A 243 -15.51 -8.37 -4.75
N LEU A 244 -16.21 -7.73 -5.70
CA LEU A 244 -17.66 -7.78 -5.80
C LEU A 244 -18.17 -8.99 -6.57
N GLY A 245 -17.32 -9.73 -7.27
CA GLY A 245 -17.73 -10.75 -8.23
C GLY A 245 -18.50 -10.18 -9.43
N TRP A 246 -18.22 -8.91 -9.80
CA TRP A 246 -18.87 -8.19 -10.87
C TRP A 246 -18.05 -8.18 -12.15
N ALA A 247 -18.71 -7.94 -13.28
CA ALA A 247 -18.00 -7.67 -14.52
C ALA A 247 -17.34 -6.28 -14.47
N GLU A 248 -16.16 -6.13 -15.07
CA GLU A 248 -15.40 -4.87 -15.03
C GLU A 248 -16.17 -3.65 -15.58
N ASN A 249 -17.08 -3.86 -16.54
CA ASN A 249 -17.92 -2.79 -17.10
C ASN A 249 -19.00 -2.27 -16.12
N GLN A 250 -19.19 -2.95 -14.99
CA GLN A 250 -20.07 -2.49 -13.91
C GLN A 250 -19.34 -1.57 -12.93
N VAL A 251 -18.02 -1.47 -13.02
CA VAL A 251 -17.18 -0.60 -12.18
C VAL A 251 -16.58 0.51 -13.02
N GLN A 252 -16.96 1.76 -12.73
CA GLN A 252 -16.40 2.94 -13.36
C GLN A 252 -15.51 3.69 -12.36
N VAL A 253 -14.23 3.87 -12.71
CA VAL A 253 -13.29 4.67 -11.91
C VAL A 253 -13.04 6.01 -12.60
N LYS A 254 -13.26 7.10 -11.88
CA LYS A 254 -13.06 8.48 -12.33
C LYS A 254 -11.96 9.12 -11.51
N THR A 255 -10.87 9.51 -12.19
CA THR A 255 -9.79 10.30 -11.58
C THR A 255 -9.89 11.73 -12.04
N ARG A 256 -9.54 12.65 -11.16
CA ARG A 256 -9.38 14.09 -11.43
C ARG A 256 -7.90 14.46 -11.39
N LEU A 257 -7.58 15.73 -11.27
CA LEU A 257 -6.19 16.12 -11.02
C LEU A 257 -5.68 15.47 -9.73
N LEU A 258 -4.43 15.06 -9.75
CA LEU A 258 -3.78 14.40 -8.63
C LEU A 258 -2.84 15.37 -7.93
N GLY A 259 -3.12 15.66 -6.66
CA GLY A 259 -2.34 16.59 -5.82
C GLY A 259 -1.10 15.94 -5.16
N GLY A 260 -0.39 15.13 -5.93
CA GLY A 260 0.75 14.33 -5.50
C GLY A 260 0.36 12.87 -5.23
N GLY A 261 1.27 11.96 -5.54
CA GLY A 261 1.05 10.52 -5.34
C GLY A 261 2.31 9.82 -4.86
N PHE A 262 3.42 9.97 -5.59
CA PHE A 262 4.76 9.45 -5.27
C PHE A 262 4.82 7.94 -4.98
N GLY A 263 3.76 7.22 -5.35
CA GLY A 263 3.55 5.81 -5.03
C GLY A 263 2.48 5.55 -3.98
N ALA A 264 2.17 6.49 -3.09
CA ALA A 264 1.16 6.32 -2.04
C ALA A 264 -0.24 6.01 -2.60
N LYS A 265 -0.58 6.60 -3.74
CA LYS A 265 -1.89 6.44 -4.40
C LYS A 265 -1.83 5.44 -5.56
N LEU A 266 -0.82 4.58 -5.58
CA LEU A 266 -0.69 3.51 -6.54
C LEU A 266 -1.52 2.30 -6.06
N TYR A 267 -2.16 1.62 -7.01
CA TYR A 267 -3.04 0.48 -6.77
C TYR A 267 -4.29 0.86 -5.95
N ILE A 268 -4.72 -0.01 -5.02
CA ILE A 268 -5.93 0.17 -4.23
C ILE A 268 -5.58 0.52 -2.79
N LYS A 269 -6.29 1.47 -2.19
CA LYS A 269 -6.11 1.91 -0.79
C LYS A 269 -7.46 2.08 -0.08
N LEU A 270 -8.17 3.17 -0.33
CA LEU A 270 -9.45 3.48 0.30
C LEU A 270 -10.66 3.01 -0.51
N GLU A 271 -10.44 2.65 -1.77
CA GLU A 271 -11.52 2.40 -2.72
C GLU A 271 -12.37 1.19 -2.30
N ALA A 272 -11.75 0.11 -1.81
CA ALA A 272 -12.49 -1.06 -1.33
C ALA A 272 -13.41 -0.69 -0.15
N LEU A 273 -12.90 0.09 0.80
CA LEU A 273 -13.68 0.58 1.93
C LEU A 273 -14.82 1.48 1.47
N ALA A 274 -14.55 2.49 0.63
CA ALA A 274 -15.56 3.40 0.12
C ALA A 274 -16.69 2.67 -0.61
N VAL A 275 -16.34 1.67 -1.42
CA VAL A 275 -17.28 0.85 -2.18
C VAL A 275 -18.20 0.04 -1.27
N VAL A 276 -17.65 -0.72 -0.33
CA VAL A 276 -18.48 -1.55 0.56
C VAL A 276 -19.39 -0.69 1.43
N LEU A 277 -18.91 0.43 1.93
CA LEU A 277 -19.71 1.38 2.71
C LEU A 277 -20.86 1.96 1.89
N ALA A 278 -20.61 2.32 0.62
CA ALA A 278 -21.64 2.85 -0.27
C ALA A 278 -22.72 1.78 -0.59
N LEU A 279 -22.32 0.52 -0.76
CA LEU A 279 -23.27 -0.59 -0.98
C LEU A 279 -24.12 -0.85 0.28
N ILE A 280 -23.52 -0.85 1.46
CA ILE A 280 -24.22 -0.99 2.75
C ILE A 280 -25.20 0.17 2.96
N ALA A 281 -24.76 1.41 2.72
CA ALA A 281 -25.59 2.60 2.94
C ALA A 281 -26.61 2.84 1.83
N ARG A 282 -26.45 2.25 0.63
CA ARG A 282 -27.20 2.55 -0.61
C ARG A 282 -27.21 4.05 -0.93
N ARG A 283 -26.11 4.73 -0.59
CA ARG A 283 -25.90 6.17 -0.78
C ARG A 283 -24.44 6.40 -1.17
N PRO A 284 -24.11 7.53 -1.83
CA PRO A 284 -22.72 7.90 -2.00
C PRO A 284 -22.01 8.04 -0.66
N VAL A 285 -20.79 7.51 -0.57
CA VAL A 285 -19.97 7.59 0.65
C VAL A 285 -18.60 8.14 0.30
N ARG A 286 -18.15 9.14 1.04
CA ARG A 286 -16.80 9.72 1.00
C ARG A 286 -15.97 9.14 2.15
N VAL A 287 -14.82 8.56 1.81
CA VAL A 287 -13.74 8.25 2.74
C VAL A 287 -12.59 9.20 2.41
N ALA A 288 -12.27 10.10 3.30
CA ALA A 288 -11.18 11.06 3.15
C ALA A 288 -10.30 11.04 4.39
N LEU A 289 -9.00 10.98 4.18
CA LEU A 289 -8.03 10.97 5.28
C LEU A 289 -7.57 12.40 5.60
N THR A 290 -7.23 12.63 6.85
CA THR A 290 -6.38 13.77 7.25
C THR A 290 -4.93 13.49 6.83
N MET A 291 -4.07 14.51 6.90
CA MET A 291 -2.64 14.34 6.65
C MET A 291 -2.02 13.33 7.64
N GLU A 292 -2.42 13.38 8.89
CA GLU A 292 -1.98 12.46 9.95
C GLU A 292 -2.41 11.02 9.68
N GLU A 293 -3.65 10.80 9.24
CA GLU A 293 -4.16 9.45 8.96
C GLU A 293 -3.43 8.74 7.81
N GLN A 294 -2.75 9.47 6.93
CA GLN A 294 -1.95 8.86 5.86
C GLN A 294 -0.76 8.05 6.37
N PHE A 295 -0.26 8.36 7.59
CA PHE A 295 0.85 7.64 8.22
C PHE A 295 0.52 6.18 8.53
N TYR A 296 -0.78 5.83 8.59
CA TYR A 296 -1.24 4.48 8.88
C TYR A 296 -1.59 3.64 7.64
N VAL A 297 -1.56 4.22 6.43
CA VAL A 297 -2.08 3.54 5.24
C VAL A 297 -0.97 2.88 4.43
N VAL A 298 0.06 3.63 4.05
CA VAL A 298 1.19 3.10 3.28
C VAL A 298 2.44 3.95 3.46
N THR A 299 3.57 3.28 3.59
CA THR A 299 4.88 3.90 3.78
C THR A 299 5.89 3.40 2.75
N LYS A 300 7.08 4.00 2.70
CA LYS A 300 8.28 3.40 2.12
C LYS A 300 8.84 2.39 3.11
N HIS A 301 9.29 1.26 2.63
CA HIS A 301 9.96 0.25 3.45
C HIS A 301 11.17 0.85 4.20
N ALA A 302 11.28 0.61 5.50
CA ALA A 302 12.58 0.57 6.15
C ALA A 302 13.35 -0.62 5.60
N THR A 303 14.67 -0.52 5.52
CA THR A 303 15.45 -1.58 4.87
C THR A 303 16.80 -1.76 5.56
N THR A 304 17.19 -3.00 5.78
CA THR A 304 18.54 -3.37 6.21
C THR A 304 19.28 -4.04 5.06
N PHE A 305 20.42 -3.47 4.67
CA PHE A 305 21.35 -4.01 3.69
C PHE A 305 22.60 -4.53 4.40
N ARG A 306 22.96 -5.79 4.15
CA ARG A 306 24.26 -6.37 4.53
C ARG A 306 25.03 -6.61 3.26
N ILE A 307 26.12 -5.90 3.03
CA ILE A 307 26.87 -5.91 1.78
C ILE A 307 28.31 -6.32 2.06
N ARG A 308 28.73 -7.43 1.44
CA ARG A 308 30.12 -7.84 1.42
C ARG A 308 30.65 -7.69 -0.01
N SER A 309 31.80 -7.05 -0.18
CA SER A 309 32.43 -6.82 -1.48
C SER A 309 33.87 -7.32 -1.48
N ALA A 310 34.22 -8.13 -2.47
CA ALA A 310 35.57 -8.57 -2.75
C ALA A 310 36.19 -7.62 -3.79
N VAL A 311 37.40 -7.14 -3.51
CA VAL A 311 38.12 -6.16 -4.33
C VAL A 311 39.52 -6.68 -4.65
N ASP A 312 39.96 -6.57 -5.90
CA ASP A 312 41.30 -6.97 -6.34
C ASP A 312 42.37 -5.90 -5.98
N ALA A 313 43.63 -6.21 -6.21
CA ALA A 313 44.74 -5.31 -5.94
C ALA A 313 44.73 -4.00 -6.78
N ALA A 314 43.96 -3.99 -7.88
CA ALA A 314 43.77 -2.80 -8.72
C ALA A 314 42.55 -1.94 -8.27
N GLY A 315 41.86 -2.34 -7.20
CA GLY A 315 40.68 -1.63 -6.67
C GLY A 315 39.38 -1.93 -7.39
N ARG A 316 39.30 -2.96 -8.24
CA ARG A 316 38.09 -3.35 -8.93
C ARG A 316 37.27 -4.31 -8.07
N ILE A 317 35.93 -4.12 -8.05
CA ILE A 317 35.01 -5.03 -7.36
C ILE A 317 34.89 -6.32 -8.21
N THR A 318 35.37 -7.44 -7.67
CA THR A 318 35.38 -8.75 -8.35
C THR A 318 34.20 -9.63 -7.94
N GLY A 319 33.63 -9.38 -6.75
CA GLY A 319 32.49 -10.12 -6.26
C GLY A 319 31.71 -9.34 -5.20
N ARG A 320 30.40 -9.61 -5.12
CA ARG A 320 29.51 -9.05 -4.10
C ARG A 320 28.52 -10.07 -3.60
N HIS A 321 28.39 -10.16 -2.28
CA HIS A 321 27.27 -10.81 -1.59
C HIS A 321 26.43 -9.74 -0.91
N CYS A 322 25.11 -9.76 -1.12
CA CYS A 322 24.21 -8.77 -0.55
C CYS A 322 22.95 -9.47 -0.01
N GLU A 323 22.65 -9.24 1.27
CA GLU A 323 21.36 -9.56 1.88
C GLU A 323 20.57 -8.29 2.08
N VAL A 324 19.33 -8.26 1.59
CA VAL A 324 18.43 -7.11 1.72
C VAL A 324 17.16 -7.54 2.42
N TYR A 325 16.87 -6.92 3.55
CA TYR A 325 15.66 -7.14 4.33
C TYR A 325 14.75 -5.91 4.19
N TRP A 326 13.61 -6.08 3.55
CA TRP A 326 12.60 -5.05 3.33
C TRP A 326 11.50 -5.20 4.39
N ASN A 327 11.35 -4.19 5.26
CA ASN A 327 10.28 -4.14 6.23
C ASN A 327 8.95 -3.86 5.52
N GLY A 328 8.16 -4.90 5.27
CA GLY A 328 6.89 -4.83 4.54
C GLY A 328 5.74 -4.28 5.37
N GLY A 329 5.91 -4.17 6.70
CA GLY A 329 4.80 -3.89 7.59
C GLY A 329 3.82 -5.06 7.67
N ALA A 330 2.59 -4.78 8.10
CA ALA A 330 1.60 -5.80 8.40
C ALA A 330 0.99 -6.49 7.16
N TYR A 331 1.08 -5.87 5.98
CA TYR A 331 0.48 -6.37 4.74
C TYR A 331 1.42 -6.18 3.56
N ALA A 332 1.38 -7.10 2.60
CA ALA A 332 2.36 -7.14 1.51
C ALA A 332 2.28 -5.94 0.57
N ASP A 333 1.08 -5.37 0.35
CA ASP A 333 0.88 -4.35 -0.69
C ASP A 333 1.55 -4.77 -2.02
N ILE A 334 2.40 -3.96 -2.62
CA ILE A 334 3.21 -4.29 -3.80
C ILE A 334 4.67 -4.59 -3.42
N GLY A 335 4.97 -4.73 -2.16
CA GLY A 335 6.31 -5.00 -1.63
C GLY A 335 7.05 -6.17 -2.28
N PRO A 336 6.40 -7.31 -2.63
CA PRO A 336 7.05 -8.39 -3.37
C PRO A 336 7.72 -7.92 -4.66
N ARG A 337 7.08 -7.02 -5.42
CA ARG A 337 7.68 -6.45 -6.64
C ARG A 337 8.80 -5.44 -6.33
N VAL A 338 8.68 -4.67 -5.23
CA VAL A 338 9.76 -3.79 -4.75
C VAL A 338 10.99 -4.62 -4.42
N THR A 339 10.81 -5.69 -3.65
CA THR A 339 11.85 -6.61 -3.20
C THR A 339 12.54 -7.32 -4.36
N GLN A 340 11.78 -7.77 -5.37
CA GLN A 340 12.33 -8.37 -6.59
C GLN A 340 13.17 -7.36 -7.38
N LYS A 341 12.65 -6.13 -7.58
CA LYS A 341 13.41 -5.07 -8.28
C LYS A 341 14.69 -4.70 -7.56
N SER A 342 14.66 -4.61 -6.25
CA SER A 342 15.84 -4.41 -5.43
C SER A 342 16.87 -5.51 -5.64
N GLY A 343 16.44 -6.77 -5.70
CA GLY A 343 17.33 -7.90 -5.99
C GLY A 343 18.06 -7.75 -7.35
N PHE A 344 17.40 -7.22 -8.39
CA PHE A 344 18.04 -6.93 -9.67
C PHE A 344 19.06 -5.78 -9.58
N THR A 345 18.84 -4.80 -8.73
CA THR A 345 19.63 -3.56 -8.69
C THR A 345 20.66 -3.51 -7.58
N ALA A 346 20.66 -4.46 -6.64
CA ALA A 346 21.55 -4.46 -5.49
C ALA A 346 23.06 -4.61 -5.85
N GLY A 347 23.37 -5.07 -7.07
CA GLY A 347 24.73 -4.99 -7.62
C GLY A 347 25.23 -3.56 -7.82
N GLY A 348 24.30 -2.58 -7.92
CA GLY A 348 24.62 -1.18 -8.24
C GLY A 348 25.00 -0.99 -9.70
N PRO A 349 25.53 0.19 -10.08
CA PRO A 349 25.89 0.55 -11.44
C PRO A 349 27.27 -0.01 -11.88
N TYR A 350 27.81 -0.97 -11.17
CA TYR A 350 29.12 -1.53 -11.42
C TYR A 350 29.05 -2.79 -12.24
N ASP A 351 30.06 -3.03 -13.07
CA ASP A 351 30.29 -4.31 -13.75
C ASP A 351 30.97 -5.28 -12.79
N ILE A 352 30.16 -6.15 -12.17
CA ILE A 352 30.61 -7.14 -11.18
C ILE A 352 30.36 -8.53 -11.72
N ALA A 353 31.42 -9.27 -11.99
CA ALA A 353 31.34 -10.61 -12.61
C ALA A 353 30.71 -11.67 -11.69
N ASN A 354 30.75 -11.49 -10.35
CA ASN A 354 30.29 -12.48 -9.40
C ASN A 354 29.33 -11.84 -8.38
N LEU A 355 28.04 -12.18 -8.48
CA LEU A 355 26.96 -11.64 -7.66
C LEU A 355 26.18 -12.75 -6.95
N ASP A 356 25.96 -12.57 -5.66
CA ASP A 356 25.13 -13.40 -4.80
C ASP A 356 24.21 -12.47 -4.00
N ILE A 357 22.93 -12.38 -4.39
CA ILE A 357 21.98 -11.42 -3.82
C ILE A 357 20.77 -12.18 -3.32
N ASP A 358 20.46 -11.97 -2.03
CA ASP A 358 19.26 -12.41 -1.34
C ASP A 358 18.44 -11.20 -0.95
N SER A 359 17.18 -11.12 -1.39
CA SER A 359 16.28 -10.01 -1.09
C SER A 359 14.97 -10.54 -0.51
N TYR A 360 14.65 -10.12 0.71
CA TYR A 360 13.53 -10.60 1.49
C TYR A 360 12.52 -9.51 1.76
N GLN A 361 11.24 -9.74 1.47
CA GLN A 361 10.17 -8.95 2.07
C GLN A 361 9.73 -9.63 3.36
N VAL A 362 9.65 -8.84 4.43
CA VAL A 362 9.37 -9.36 5.76
C VAL A 362 8.17 -8.65 6.36
N TYR A 363 7.19 -9.42 6.83
CA TYR A 363 6.09 -8.89 7.61
C TYR A 363 6.54 -8.45 8.99
N THR A 364 6.00 -7.32 9.45
CA THR A 364 6.18 -6.77 10.81
C THR A 364 4.88 -6.13 11.29
N ASN A 365 4.81 -5.76 12.56
CA ASN A 365 3.64 -5.08 13.13
C ASN A 365 3.70 -3.54 12.94
N LEU A 366 4.27 -3.08 11.82
CA LEU A 366 4.27 -1.69 11.38
C LEU A 366 3.18 -1.45 10.32
N PRO A 367 2.79 -0.19 10.06
CA PRO A 367 1.93 0.13 8.92
C PRO A 367 2.49 -0.44 7.62
N PRO A 368 1.63 -0.88 6.67
CA PRO A 368 2.05 -1.50 5.43
C PRO A 368 3.04 -0.63 4.65
N ALA A 369 4.03 -1.26 4.02
CA ALA A 369 4.95 -0.58 3.13
C ALA A 369 4.69 -1.00 1.67
N GLY A 370 4.70 -0.01 0.78
CA GLY A 370 4.38 -0.20 -0.63
C GLY A 370 5.31 0.56 -1.56
N ALA A 371 4.77 0.94 -2.71
CA ALA A 371 5.51 1.70 -3.71
C ALA A 371 5.89 3.08 -3.19
N PHE A 372 7.14 3.46 -3.35
CA PHE A 372 7.65 4.81 -3.15
C PHE A 372 8.50 5.20 -4.36
N ARG A 373 8.54 6.49 -4.69
CA ARG A 373 9.30 7.02 -5.83
C ARG A 373 10.73 6.47 -5.82
N GLY A 374 11.16 5.84 -6.95
CA GLY A 374 12.40 5.10 -7.05
C GLY A 374 12.25 3.58 -6.84
N PHE A 375 11.07 3.08 -6.61
CA PHE A 375 10.53 1.72 -6.55
C PHE A 375 11.59 0.58 -6.62
N GLY A 376 12.13 0.19 -5.45
CA GLY A 376 13.13 -0.88 -5.32
C GLY A 376 14.56 -0.48 -5.66
N ILE A 377 14.80 0.80 -5.97
CA ILE A 377 16.16 1.31 -6.32
C ILE A 377 16.69 2.26 -5.23
N THR A 378 15.80 2.94 -4.49
CA THR A 378 16.16 3.95 -3.48
C THR A 378 15.80 3.50 -2.08
#